data_dd9bfbd72f4530edc2c327a89704c358
#
_entry.id   dd9bfbd72f4530edc2c327a89704c358
#
_cell.length_a   1.000
_cell.length_b   1.000
_cell.length_c   1.000
_cell.angle_alpha   90.00
_cell.angle_beta   90.00
_cell.angle_gamma   90.00
#
_symmetry.space_group_name_H-M   'P 1'
#
loop_
_entity.id
_entity.type
_entity.pdbx_description
1 polymer ?
#
loop_
_entity_poly.entity_id
_entity_poly.type
_entity_poly.pdbx_seq_one_letter_code
_entity_poly.pdbx_strand_id
1 'polypeptide(L)'
;MLRVSKVEDWLHRAPTRPDLGNGGCVVIRSGESGTAPGVSGHTAGSRALRLHLVMIPPGTRGMPHFHADHESAIYTVSGETEIWHGDGLVKRTVVHAGDFMYVPPGTPHLSVNRGRVMTIAVAASTDPEETESVVVVELPRHLADLLSLPVAVASTS
;
A
#
# COMPACT_ATOMS: atom_id res chain seq x y z
N MET A 1 10.95 1.84 22.33
CA MET A 1 10.38 2.93 21.50
C MET A 1 11.19 3.03 20.22
N LEU A 2 10.72 2.42 19.13
CA LEU A 2 11.37 2.52 17.82
C LEU A 2 11.25 3.96 17.31
N ARG A 3 12.37 4.66 17.13
CA ARG A 3 12.38 5.97 16.49
C ARG A 3 12.10 5.80 14.99
N VAL A 4 10.96 6.30 14.53
CA VAL A 4 10.53 6.31 13.12
C VAL A 4 11.32 7.34 12.27
N SER A 5 12.41 7.91 12.78
CA SER A 5 13.17 9.00 12.16
C SER A 5 13.98 8.63 10.91
N LYS A 6 13.78 7.45 10.31
CA LYS A 6 14.55 6.98 9.14
C LYS A 6 13.73 6.34 8.02
N VAL A 7 12.43 6.58 7.95
CA VAL A 7 11.62 6.10 6.80
C VAL A 7 12.11 6.77 5.52
N GLU A 8 12.53 8.02 5.58
CA GLU A 8 13.07 8.76 4.42
C GLU A 8 14.39 8.15 3.91
N ASP A 9 15.26 7.65 4.80
CA ASP A 9 16.49 6.97 4.40
C ASP A 9 16.27 5.64 3.70
N TRP A 10 15.10 5.02 3.90
CA TRP A 10 14.72 3.75 3.28
C TRP A 10 14.18 3.92 1.88
N LEU A 11 13.63 5.08 1.57
CA LEU A 11 13.04 5.40 0.28
C LEU A 11 14.08 5.59 -0.84
N HIS A 12 15.35 5.71 -0.49
CA HIS A 12 16.43 6.09 -1.41
C HIS A 12 17.46 4.99 -1.70
N ARG A 13 17.20 3.75 -1.29
CA ARG A 13 18.13 2.65 -1.52
C ARG A 13 17.62 1.67 -2.56
N ALA A 14 18.46 1.37 -3.56
CA ALA A 14 18.15 0.34 -4.55
C ALA A 14 17.91 -1.02 -3.86
N PRO A 15 16.89 -1.79 -4.28
CA PRO A 15 16.70 -3.13 -3.75
C PRO A 15 17.91 -3.98 -4.07
N THR A 16 18.59 -4.47 -3.05
CA THR A 16 19.60 -5.50 -3.23
C THR A 16 18.92 -6.85 -3.33
N ARG A 17 19.36 -7.68 -4.26
CA ARG A 17 18.89 -9.05 -4.35
C ARG A 17 19.10 -9.73 -3.00
N PRO A 18 18.06 -10.33 -2.39
CA PRO A 18 18.23 -10.99 -1.11
C PRO A 18 19.21 -12.15 -1.26
N ASP A 19 20.15 -12.25 -0.33
CA ASP A 19 20.93 -13.47 -0.19
C ASP A 19 20.00 -14.54 0.41
N LEU A 20 19.48 -15.40 -0.44
CA LEU A 20 18.61 -16.52 -0.07
C LEU A 20 19.41 -17.70 0.50
N GLY A 21 20.70 -17.51 0.84
CA GLY A 21 21.59 -18.54 1.37
C GLY A 21 21.16 -19.04 2.76
N ASN A 22 20.88 -20.32 2.86
CA ASN A 22 20.89 -21.14 4.07
C ASN A 22 19.91 -20.85 5.20
N GLY A 23 18.68 -20.43 4.91
CA GLY A 23 17.60 -20.39 5.92
C GLY A 23 17.74 -19.27 6.98
N GLY A 24 18.54 -18.24 6.70
CA GLY A 24 18.69 -17.07 7.55
C GLY A 24 17.63 -15.99 7.30
N CYS A 25 17.68 -14.92 8.10
CA CYS A 25 16.85 -13.74 7.88
C CYS A 25 17.23 -13.04 6.57
N VAL A 26 16.23 -12.66 5.78
CA VAL A 26 16.38 -11.91 4.54
C VAL A 26 16.13 -10.42 4.83
N VAL A 27 17.05 -9.55 4.43
CA VAL A 27 16.90 -8.10 4.52
C VAL A 27 16.66 -7.54 3.13
N ILE A 28 15.49 -6.96 2.91
CA ILE A 28 15.11 -6.26 1.69
C ILE A 28 15.33 -4.77 1.91
N ARG A 29 16.08 -4.12 1.02
CA ARG A 29 16.32 -2.68 1.06
C ARG A 29 15.52 -2.01 -0.06
N SER A 30 14.79 -0.96 0.29
CA SER A 30 14.05 -0.16 -0.70
C SER A 30 15.01 0.60 -1.62
N GLY A 31 14.62 0.68 -2.89
CA GLY A 31 15.36 1.42 -3.91
C GLY A 31 14.95 2.87 -4.04
N GLU A 32 15.63 3.59 -4.93
CA GLU A 32 15.38 5.02 -5.20
C GLU A 32 14.05 5.31 -5.93
N SER A 33 13.38 4.31 -6.46
CA SER A 33 12.22 4.47 -7.35
C SER A 33 10.85 4.49 -6.65
N GLY A 34 10.80 4.84 -5.38
CA GLY A 34 9.52 5.12 -4.69
C GLY A 34 8.65 3.91 -4.35
N THR A 35 8.96 2.73 -4.85
CA THR A 35 8.36 1.46 -4.44
C THR A 35 9.39 0.61 -3.73
N ALA A 36 9.20 0.43 -2.44
CA ALA A 36 9.93 -0.61 -1.74
C ALA A 36 9.20 -1.93 -2.01
N PRO A 37 9.79 -2.90 -2.71
CA PRO A 37 9.15 -4.18 -2.97
C PRO A 37 8.85 -4.94 -1.67
N GLY A 38 9.45 -4.54 -0.56
CA GLY A 38 9.20 -5.15 0.74
C GLY A 38 9.44 -6.65 0.76
N VAL A 39 8.75 -7.34 1.66
CA VAL A 39 8.77 -8.81 1.76
C VAL A 39 7.65 -9.39 0.90
N SER A 40 7.98 -10.32 0.03
CA SER A 40 7.02 -11.05 -0.82
C SER A 40 7.57 -12.44 -1.17
N GLY A 41 6.80 -13.22 -1.90
CA GLY A 41 7.27 -14.47 -2.48
C GLY A 41 8.47 -14.26 -3.40
N HIS A 42 8.44 -13.22 -4.21
CA HIS A 42 9.48 -12.90 -5.18
C HIS A 42 10.77 -12.39 -4.51
N THR A 43 10.67 -11.52 -3.49
CA THR A 43 11.82 -10.85 -2.88
C THR A 43 12.48 -11.66 -1.78
N ALA A 44 11.70 -12.46 -1.04
CA ALA A 44 12.15 -13.16 0.16
C ALA A 44 11.78 -14.65 0.20
N GLY A 45 11.10 -15.17 -0.83
CA GLY A 45 10.57 -16.53 -0.83
C GLY A 45 9.46 -16.74 0.22
N SER A 46 8.74 -15.69 0.58
CA SER A 46 7.61 -15.77 1.50
C SER A 46 6.50 -16.64 0.89
N ARG A 47 5.91 -17.52 1.70
CA ARG A 47 4.85 -18.43 1.24
C ARG A 47 3.44 -17.94 1.54
N ALA A 48 3.29 -16.96 2.43
CA ALA A 48 1.98 -16.53 2.90
C ALA A 48 1.89 -15.04 3.23
N LEU A 49 3.01 -14.34 3.32
CA LEU A 49 3.03 -12.95 3.78
C LEU A 49 3.65 -12.03 2.74
N ARG A 50 3.03 -10.87 2.63
CA ARG A 50 3.60 -9.69 1.96
C ARG A 50 3.64 -8.52 2.93
N LEU A 51 4.71 -7.76 2.89
CA LEU A 51 4.84 -6.50 3.63
C LEU A 51 5.49 -5.46 2.70
N HIS A 52 4.82 -4.33 2.49
CA HIS A 52 5.33 -3.29 1.60
C HIS A 52 4.96 -1.89 2.08
N LEU A 53 5.62 -0.89 1.54
CA LEU A 53 5.26 0.50 1.73
C LEU A 53 4.20 0.93 0.72
N VAL A 54 3.22 1.68 1.21
CA VAL A 54 2.22 2.37 0.41
C VAL A 54 2.49 3.86 0.53
N MET A 55 2.73 4.51 -0.59
CA MET A 55 2.97 5.95 -0.65
C MET A 55 1.91 6.60 -1.52
N ILE A 56 1.18 7.57 -0.96
CA ILE A 56 0.13 8.29 -1.67
C ILE A 56 0.53 9.76 -1.72
N PRO A 57 1.01 10.24 -2.87
CA PRO A 57 1.38 11.63 -3.03
C PRO A 57 0.22 12.58 -2.77
N PRO A 58 0.48 13.82 -2.33
CA PRO A 58 -0.56 14.83 -2.14
C PRO A 58 -1.30 15.11 -3.45
N GLY A 59 -2.61 15.30 -3.37
CA GLY A 59 -3.47 15.58 -4.52
C GLY A 59 -3.66 14.40 -5.48
N THR A 60 -3.44 13.17 -5.03
CA THR A 60 -3.64 11.96 -5.85
C THR A 60 -4.66 11.01 -5.26
N ARG A 61 -5.09 10.06 -6.05
CA ARG A 61 -5.92 8.93 -5.63
C ARG A 61 -5.34 7.61 -6.11
N GLY A 62 -5.68 6.52 -5.44
CA GLY A 62 -5.48 5.16 -5.95
C GLY A 62 -6.46 4.78 -7.05
N MET A 63 -6.35 3.57 -7.55
CA MET A 63 -7.40 2.94 -8.35
C MET A 63 -8.40 2.25 -7.41
N PRO A 64 -9.71 2.39 -7.65
CA PRO A 64 -10.70 1.66 -6.89
C PRO A 64 -10.59 0.16 -7.21
N HIS A 65 -10.42 -0.66 -6.18
CA HIS A 65 -10.21 -2.10 -6.36
C HIS A 65 -10.61 -2.87 -5.10
N PHE A 66 -10.66 -4.19 -5.23
CA PHE A 66 -10.68 -5.11 -4.10
C PHE A 66 -9.70 -6.27 -4.34
N HIS A 67 -9.37 -6.95 -3.26
CA HIS A 67 -8.58 -8.18 -3.28
C HIS A 67 -9.52 -9.35 -3.06
N ALA A 68 -9.58 -10.30 -4.01
CA ALA A 68 -10.59 -11.36 -3.97
C ALA A 68 -10.33 -12.35 -2.82
N ASP A 69 -9.08 -12.76 -2.63
CA ASP A 69 -8.73 -13.93 -1.85
C ASP A 69 -7.84 -13.66 -0.63
N HIS A 70 -7.45 -12.40 -0.39
CA HIS A 70 -6.57 -12.09 0.74
C HIS A 70 -7.07 -10.89 1.54
N GLU A 71 -6.62 -10.83 2.77
CA GLU A 71 -6.83 -9.73 3.70
C GLU A 71 -5.59 -8.86 3.82
N SER A 72 -5.78 -7.62 4.23
CA SER A 72 -4.70 -6.68 4.46
C SER A 72 -4.85 -5.94 5.78
N ALA A 73 -3.72 -5.75 6.46
CA ALA A 73 -3.60 -4.86 7.60
C ALA A 73 -2.66 -3.73 7.25
N ILE A 74 -3.07 -2.49 7.51
CA ILE A 74 -2.35 -1.30 7.10
C ILE A 74 -2.12 -0.41 8.33
N TYR A 75 -0.89 0.04 8.52
CA TYR A 75 -0.51 1.02 9.54
C TYR A 75 -0.04 2.30 8.88
N THR A 76 -0.70 3.42 9.19
CA THR A 76 -0.32 4.73 8.68
C THR A 76 0.83 5.30 9.50
N VAL A 77 1.99 5.47 8.86
CA VAL A 77 3.23 5.96 9.50
C VAL A 77 3.23 7.48 9.57
N SER A 78 2.81 8.14 8.49
CA SER A 78 2.79 9.61 8.40
C SER A 78 1.72 10.09 7.42
N GLY A 79 1.29 11.34 7.58
CA GLY A 79 0.25 11.94 6.77
C GLY A 79 -1.15 11.48 7.16
N GLU A 80 -2.10 11.76 6.26
CA GLU A 80 -3.50 11.33 6.37
C GLU A 80 -4.03 10.98 4.99
N THR A 81 -5.02 10.12 4.92
CA THR A 81 -5.69 9.76 3.68
C THR A 81 -7.16 9.45 3.90
N GLU A 82 -7.99 9.79 2.94
CA GLU A 82 -9.37 9.33 2.88
C GLU A 82 -9.39 7.93 2.29
N ILE A 83 -10.14 7.04 2.93
CA ILE A 83 -10.44 5.72 2.41
C ILE A 83 -11.94 5.65 2.12
N TRP A 84 -12.29 5.51 0.86
CA TRP A 84 -13.64 5.17 0.42
C TRP A 84 -13.73 3.66 0.31
N HIS A 85 -14.74 3.04 0.93
CA HIS A 85 -14.79 1.59 1.04
C HIS A 85 -16.20 1.02 1.13
N GLY A 86 -16.27 -0.32 1.00
CA GLY A 86 -17.51 -1.09 0.99
C GLY A 86 -18.19 -1.08 -0.37
N ASP A 87 -19.32 -1.76 -0.48
CA ASP A 87 -20.09 -1.85 -1.72
C ASP A 87 -20.44 -0.48 -2.26
N GLY A 88 -20.12 -0.26 -3.52
CA GLY A 88 -20.31 1.03 -4.17
C GLY A 88 -19.47 2.17 -3.60
N LEU A 89 -18.46 1.89 -2.76
CA LEU A 89 -17.57 2.89 -2.15
C LEU A 89 -18.34 4.01 -1.43
N VAL A 90 -19.39 3.66 -0.69
CA VAL A 90 -20.30 4.65 -0.05
C VAL A 90 -19.82 5.09 1.34
N LYS A 91 -18.93 4.33 1.95
CA LYS A 91 -18.37 4.67 3.27
C LYS A 91 -17.08 5.44 3.10
N ARG A 92 -16.92 6.51 3.88
CA ARG A 92 -15.72 7.31 3.93
C ARG A 92 -15.12 7.29 5.33
N THR A 93 -13.86 6.95 5.43
CA THR A 93 -13.07 7.01 6.67
C THR A 93 -11.80 7.81 6.41
N VAL A 94 -11.42 8.70 7.31
CA VAL A 94 -10.11 9.34 7.28
C VAL A 94 -9.21 8.59 8.23
N VAL A 95 -8.05 8.16 7.74
CA VAL A 95 -7.00 7.54 8.55
C VAL A 95 -5.82 8.49 8.70
N HIS A 96 -5.29 8.56 9.90
CA HIS A 96 -4.21 9.45 10.29
C HIS A 96 -2.96 8.65 10.68
N ALA A 97 -1.84 9.33 10.77
CA ALA A 97 -0.63 8.73 11.34
C ALA A 97 -0.92 8.11 12.72
N GLY A 98 -0.53 6.85 12.90
CA GLY A 98 -0.79 6.06 14.10
C GLY A 98 -2.01 5.14 14.01
N ASP A 99 -2.86 5.30 12.99
CA ASP A 99 -4.05 4.46 12.83
C ASP A 99 -3.71 3.12 12.16
N PHE A 100 -4.45 2.10 12.58
CA PHE A 100 -4.48 0.80 11.93
C PHE A 100 -5.78 0.63 11.16
N MET A 101 -5.69 0.05 9.98
CA MET A 101 -6.83 -0.30 9.14
C MET A 101 -6.76 -1.78 8.75
N TYR A 102 -7.89 -2.46 8.81
CA TYR A 102 -8.05 -3.82 8.31
C TYR A 102 -8.96 -3.82 7.08
N VAL A 103 -8.54 -4.50 6.03
CA VAL A 103 -9.30 -4.66 4.79
C VAL A 103 -9.58 -6.15 4.59
N PRO A 104 -10.84 -6.60 4.78
CA PRO A 104 -11.20 -8.00 4.52
C PRO A 104 -11.17 -8.32 3.03
N PRO A 105 -11.07 -9.62 2.68
CA PRO A 105 -11.20 -10.05 1.29
C PRO A 105 -12.50 -9.57 0.66
N GLY A 106 -12.47 -9.27 -0.64
CA GLY A 106 -13.63 -8.85 -1.40
C GLY A 106 -14.16 -7.46 -1.10
N THR A 107 -13.51 -6.67 -0.24
CA THR A 107 -13.99 -5.34 0.13
C THR A 107 -13.43 -4.27 -0.81
N PRO A 108 -14.28 -3.64 -1.65
CA PRO A 108 -13.87 -2.53 -2.49
C PRO A 108 -13.34 -1.36 -1.66
N HIS A 109 -12.23 -0.79 -2.10
CA HIS A 109 -11.65 0.37 -1.44
C HIS A 109 -10.86 1.27 -2.40
N LEU A 110 -10.72 2.53 -2.01
CA LEU A 110 -10.04 3.57 -2.75
C LEU A 110 -9.40 4.54 -1.77
N SER A 111 -8.10 4.77 -1.89
CA SER A 111 -7.38 5.78 -1.13
C SER A 111 -7.33 7.11 -1.88
N VAL A 112 -7.47 8.22 -1.15
CA VAL A 112 -7.39 9.58 -1.70
C VAL A 112 -6.60 10.46 -0.75
N ASN A 113 -5.51 11.05 -1.22
CA ASN A 113 -4.77 12.04 -0.45
C ASN A 113 -5.13 13.45 -0.94
N ARG A 114 -6.03 14.13 -0.23
CA ARG A 114 -6.38 15.54 -0.50
C ARG A 114 -5.49 16.53 0.27
N GLY A 115 -4.53 16.02 1.04
CA GLY A 115 -3.61 16.81 1.86
C GLY A 115 -2.52 17.48 1.03
N ARG A 116 -1.54 18.02 1.74
CA ARG A 116 -0.38 18.72 1.16
C ARG A 116 0.94 17.94 1.34
N VAL A 117 0.89 16.83 2.05
CA VAL A 117 2.05 16.00 2.36
C VAL A 117 1.81 14.58 1.90
N MET A 118 2.90 13.87 1.65
CA MET A 118 2.87 12.44 1.34
C MET A 118 2.24 11.66 2.49
N THR A 119 1.31 10.75 2.19
CA THR A 119 0.90 9.72 3.13
C THR A 119 1.78 8.50 2.93
N ILE A 120 2.34 8.00 4.03
CA ILE A 120 3.17 6.80 4.06
C ILE A 120 2.52 5.80 5.01
N ALA A 121 2.31 4.59 4.51
CA ALA A 121 1.77 3.49 5.29
C ALA A 121 2.58 2.21 5.04
N VAL A 122 2.49 1.29 5.98
CA VAL A 122 2.99 -0.08 5.84
C VAL A 122 1.77 -0.98 5.69
N ALA A 123 1.74 -1.78 4.64
CA ALA A 123 0.70 -2.75 4.39
C ALA A 123 1.24 -4.17 4.49
N ALA A 124 0.57 -4.99 5.29
CA ALA A 124 0.76 -6.44 5.37
C ALA A 124 -0.43 -7.14 4.74
N SER A 125 -0.19 -8.14 3.92
CA SER A 125 -1.25 -8.97 3.33
C SER A 125 -0.89 -10.45 3.34
N THR A 126 -1.91 -11.28 3.22
CA THR A 126 -1.77 -12.75 3.19
C THR A 126 -1.57 -13.30 1.78
N ASP A 127 -1.32 -12.43 0.81
CA ASP A 127 -0.96 -12.81 -0.56
C ASP A 127 0.53 -12.53 -0.78
N PRO A 128 1.38 -13.57 -0.94
CA PRO A 128 2.80 -13.38 -1.24
C PRO A 128 3.04 -12.93 -2.68
N GLU A 129 2.09 -13.14 -3.58
CA GLU A 129 2.14 -12.75 -4.99
C GLU A 129 1.47 -11.38 -5.17
N GLU A 130 2.14 -10.47 -5.86
CA GLU A 130 1.79 -9.05 -5.83
C GLU A 130 0.54 -8.65 -6.63
N THR A 131 -0.01 -9.51 -7.47
CA THR A 131 -0.99 -9.08 -8.49
C THR A 131 -2.18 -10.01 -8.70
N GLU A 132 -2.17 -11.21 -8.16
CA GLU A 132 -3.09 -12.25 -8.63
C GLU A 132 -4.55 -12.09 -8.20
N SER A 133 -4.83 -11.31 -7.15
CA SER A 133 -6.19 -11.16 -6.64
C SER A 133 -6.76 -9.75 -6.72
N VAL A 134 -6.08 -8.82 -7.39
CA VAL A 134 -6.56 -7.45 -7.54
C VAL A 134 -7.63 -7.36 -8.62
N VAL A 135 -8.83 -6.93 -8.25
CA VAL A 135 -9.96 -6.69 -9.16
C VAL A 135 -10.28 -5.20 -9.14
N VAL A 136 -10.06 -4.55 -10.27
CA VAL A 136 -10.40 -3.12 -10.44
C VAL A 136 -11.91 -2.97 -10.58
N VAL A 137 -12.47 -1.98 -9.89
CA VAL A 137 -13.90 -1.62 -9.99
C VAL A 137 -14.06 -0.23 -10.61
N GLU A 138 -15.23 0.03 -11.17
CA GLU A 138 -15.54 1.36 -11.68
C GLU A 138 -15.69 2.37 -10.54
N LEU A 139 -15.25 3.61 -10.80
CA LEU A 139 -15.49 4.71 -9.86
C LEU A 139 -16.97 5.12 -9.92
N PRO A 140 -17.71 5.05 -8.79
CA PRO A 140 -19.13 5.39 -8.77
C PRO A 140 -19.37 6.87 -9.09
N ARG A 141 -20.54 7.19 -9.64
CA ARG A 141 -20.90 8.56 -10.05
C ARG A 141 -20.83 9.58 -8.91
N HIS A 142 -21.15 9.19 -7.67
CA HIS A 142 -21.07 10.07 -6.52
C HIS A 142 -19.65 10.48 -6.15
N LEU A 143 -18.63 9.80 -6.70
CA LEU A 143 -17.20 10.11 -6.56
C LEU A 143 -16.59 10.65 -7.86
N ALA A 144 -17.41 11.13 -8.80
CA ALA A 144 -16.95 11.60 -10.11
C ALA A 144 -15.98 12.79 -10.00
N ASP A 145 -16.02 13.58 -8.92
CA ASP A 145 -15.07 14.65 -8.63
C ASP A 145 -13.63 14.13 -8.49
N LEU A 146 -13.47 12.87 -8.05
CA LEU A 146 -12.17 12.23 -7.93
C LEU A 146 -11.49 11.94 -9.28
N LEU A 147 -12.25 11.95 -10.38
CA LEU A 147 -11.69 11.77 -11.73
C LEU A 147 -10.71 12.89 -12.09
N SER A 148 -10.85 14.08 -11.48
CA SER A 148 -9.92 15.20 -11.66
C SER A 148 -8.55 14.99 -10.99
N LEU A 149 -8.46 14.07 -10.04
CA LEU A 149 -7.21 13.75 -9.36
C LEU A 149 -6.41 12.71 -10.16
N PRO A 150 -5.11 12.94 -10.36
CA PRO A 150 -4.26 11.93 -10.97
C PRO A 150 -4.23 10.65 -10.13
N VAL A 151 -4.16 9.52 -10.82
CA VAL A 151 -3.97 8.22 -10.18
C VAL A 151 -2.52 8.13 -9.73
N ALA A 152 -2.31 7.88 -8.43
CA ALA A 152 -0.99 7.52 -7.94
C ALA A 152 -0.62 6.16 -8.58
N VAL A 153 0.39 6.19 -9.42
CA VAL A 153 0.91 4.96 -10.02
C VAL A 153 1.66 4.22 -8.91
N ALA A 154 1.06 3.16 -8.38
CA ALA A 154 1.86 2.14 -7.73
C ALA A 154 2.76 1.59 -8.84
N SER A 155 4.06 1.84 -8.75
CA SER A 155 4.99 1.29 -9.73
C SER A 155 4.91 -0.22 -9.64
N THR A 156 4.19 -0.81 -10.58
CA THR A 156 4.32 -2.22 -10.92
C THR A 156 5.57 -2.34 -11.77
N SER A 157 6.58 -2.94 -11.27
CA SER A 157 7.67 -3.55 -12.03
C SER A 157 8.32 -4.62 -11.20
#